data_38d743531953c4d0bcd7f1fbce83c713
#
_entry.id   38d743531953c4d0bcd7f1fbce83c713
#
_cell.length_a   1.000
_cell.length_b   1.000
_cell.length_c   1.000
_cell.angle_alpha   90.00
_cell.angle_beta   90.00
_cell.angle_gamma   90.00
#
_symmetry.space_group_name_H-M   'P 1'
#
loop_
_entity.id
_entity.type
_entity.pdbx_description
1 polymer ?
#
loop_
_entity_poly.entity_id
_entity_poly.type
_entity_poly.pdbx_seq_one_letter_code
_entity_poly.pdbx_strand_id
1 'polypeptide(L)'
;MTRGEIWFQGKNITEEPVNERAKMGLFLSFQNPLEVPGVTLSSFIRSAVELKTGKRMRLFEFRKELEKAMEVLQMDPSYADRDLNVGFSGGEKKKAEILQLLMLEPSLTILDETDSGLDVDAVRTVSAGIEAYRRKCGGSLLIITHSTKILESLMVDQTHIMVEGEI
;
A
#
# COMPACT_ATOMS: atom_id res chain seq x y z
N MET A 1 10.39 -5.25 19.76
CA MET A 1 10.28 -4.06 20.66
C MET A 1 10.49 -4.56 22.09
N THR A 2 11.44 -4.02 22.81
CA THR A 2 11.76 -4.48 24.17
C THR A 2 10.87 -3.83 25.25
N ARG A 3 10.28 -2.66 24.96
CA ARG A 3 9.33 -1.94 25.80
C ARG A 3 8.59 -0.90 24.97
N GLY A 4 7.37 -0.54 25.35
CA GLY A 4 6.56 0.51 24.75
C GLY A 4 5.15 0.05 24.40
N GLU A 5 4.32 0.98 24.02
CA GLU A 5 2.93 0.77 23.62
C GLU A 5 2.68 1.41 22.25
N ILE A 6 1.80 0.78 21.48
CA ILE A 6 1.34 1.31 20.20
C ILE A 6 -0.13 1.69 20.37
N TRP A 7 -0.42 2.97 20.17
CA TRP A 7 -1.79 3.49 20.22
C TRP A 7 -2.23 3.93 18.83
N PHE A 8 -3.39 3.47 18.39
CA PHE A 8 -3.98 3.84 17.12
C PHE A 8 -5.46 4.20 17.30
N GLN A 9 -5.84 5.40 16.86
CA GLN A 9 -7.21 5.94 17.01
C GLN A 9 -7.76 5.81 18.45
N GLY A 10 -6.91 6.08 19.44
CA GLY A 10 -7.28 6.01 20.87
C GLY A 10 -7.35 4.61 21.46
N LYS A 11 -7.01 3.56 20.72
CA LYS A 11 -6.96 2.17 21.18
C LYS A 11 -5.51 1.69 21.28
N ASN A 12 -5.15 1.03 22.39
CA ASN A 12 -3.89 0.32 22.51
C ASN A 12 -3.95 -0.95 21.64
N ILE A 13 -3.04 -1.05 20.69
CA ILE A 13 -2.96 -2.16 19.72
C ILE A 13 -1.66 -2.96 19.85
N THR A 14 -0.93 -2.78 20.93
CA THR A 14 0.39 -3.39 21.13
C THR A 14 0.36 -4.91 20.98
N GLU A 15 -0.67 -5.56 21.56
CA GLU A 15 -0.85 -7.02 21.52
C GLU A 15 -1.85 -7.49 20.44
N GLU A 16 -2.42 -6.56 19.66
CA GLU A 16 -3.38 -6.95 18.62
C GLU A 16 -2.71 -7.74 17.49
N PRO A 17 -3.31 -8.82 17.02
CA PRO A 17 -2.83 -9.56 15.86
C PRO A 17 -2.76 -8.70 14.60
N VAL A 18 -1.87 -9.04 13.67
CA VAL A 18 -1.64 -8.29 12.42
C VAL A 18 -2.92 -8.12 11.59
N ASN A 19 -3.73 -9.18 11.50
CA ASN A 19 -5.01 -9.14 10.78
C ASN A 19 -6.03 -8.18 11.42
N GLU A 20 -6.04 -8.06 12.73
CA GLU A 20 -6.92 -7.11 13.42
C GLU A 20 -6.44 -5.67 13.23
N ARG A 21 -5.13 -5.43 13.30
CA ARG A 21 -4.55 -4.12 12.95
C ARG A 21 -4.89 -3.71 11.50
N ALA A 22 -4.80 -4.65 10.55
CA ALA A 22 -5.17 -4.39 9.16
C ALA A 22 -6.66 -4.04 9.01
N LYS A 23 -7.57 -4.74 9.70
CA LYS A 23 -9.01 -4.42 9.71
C LYS A 23 -9.29 -3.03 10.30
N MET A 24 -8.51 -2.59 11.27
CA MET A 24 -8.60 -1.24 11.84
C MET A 24 -8.15 -0.14 10.87
N GLY A 25 -7.54 -0.51 9.76
CA GLY A 25 -7.12 0.42 8.72
C GLY A 25 -5.63 0.75 8.73
N LEU A 26 -4.77 -0.09 9.32
CA LEU A 26 -3.33 0.01 9.13
C LEU A 26 -2.90 -0.75 7.87
N PHE A 27 -2.02 -0.13 7.09
CA PHE A 27 -1.40 -0.74 5.92
C PHE A 27 0.12 -0.55 6.01
N LEU A 28 0.85 -1.60 5.70
CA LEU A 28 2.31 -1.59 5.61
C LEU A 28 2.73 -2.11 4.24
N SER A 29 3.46 -1.30 3.49
CA SER A 29 4.20 -1.74 2.31
C SER A 29 5.51 -2.38 2.75
N PHE A 30 5.81 -3.55 2.22
CA PHE A 30 7.06 -4.25 2.52
C PHE A 30 8.19 -3.80 1.59
N GLN A 31 9.40 -3.72 2.12
CA GLN A 31 10.60 -3.49 1.30
C GLN A 31 10.72 -4.53 0.18
N ASN A 32 10.48 -5.81 0.50
CA ASN A 32 10.47 -6.91 -0.46
C ASN A 32 9.11 -7.65 -0.41
N PRO A 33 8.15 -7.32 -1.29
CA PRO A 33 6.87 -7.99 -1.34
C PRO A 33 7.00 -9.48 -1.68
N LEU A 34 6.32 -10.32 -0.90
CA LEU A 34 6.36 -11.78 -1.08
C LEU A 34 5.55 -12.21 -2.30
N GLU A 35 5.99 -13.30 -2.91
CA GLU A 35 5.25 -14.02 -3.96
C GLU A 35 4.28 -15.00 -3.33
N VAL A 36 3.04 -15.04 -3.84
CA VAL A 36 1.99 -15.95 -3.35
C VAL A 36 1.45 -16.77 -4.52
N PRO A 37 2.07 -17.92 -4.85
CA PRO A 37 1.59 -18.79 -5.92
C PRO A 37 0.18 -19.32 -5.63
N GLY A 38 -0.65 -19.41 -6.67
CA GLY A 38 -2.01 -19.93 -6.61
C GLY A 38 -3.07 -18.95 -6.11
N VAL A 39 -2.69 -17.69 -5.80
CA VAL A 39 -3.63 -16.64 -5.42
C VAL A 39 -3.46 -15.46 -6.37
N THR A 40 -4.45 -15.18 -7.21
CA THR A 40 -4.36 -14.06 -8.14
C THR A 40 -4.41 -12.72 -7.41
N LEU A 41 -3.77 -11.69 -8.00
CA LEU A 41 -3.76 -10.32 -7.46
C LEU A 41 -5.19 -9.82 -7.20
N SER A 42 -6.11 -10.03 -8.14
CA SER A 42 -7.52 -9.63 -7.98
C SER A 42 -8.23 -10.37 -6.86
N SER A 43 -8.02 -11.70 -6.74
CA SER A 43 -8.62 -12.50 -5.68
C SER A 43 -8.14 -12.09 -4.30
N PHE A 44 -6.83 -11.82 -4.18
CA PHE A 44 -6.23 -11.34 -2.94
C PHE A 44 -6.83 -10.00 -2.51
N ILE A 45 -6.83 -9.00 -3.42
CA ILE A 45 -7.36 -7.66 -3.12
C ILE A 45 -8.84 -7.74 -2.76
N ARG A 46 -9.65 -8.50 -3.52
CA ARG A 46 -11.06 -8.65 -3.24
C ARG A 46 -11.32 -9.23 -1.85
N SER A 47 -10.63 -10.29 -1.50
CA SER A 47 -10.74 -10.92 -0.18
C SER A 47 -10.35 -9.96 0.94
N ALA A 48 -9.28 -9.17 0.76
CA ALA A 48 -8.84 -8.17 1.73
C ALA A 48 -9.87 -7.05 1.91
N VAL A 49 -10.47 -6.54 0.81
CA VAL A 49 -11.54 -5.52 0.86
C VAL A 49 -12.79 -6.07 1.56
N GLU A 50 -13.22 -7.29 1.24
CA GLU A 50 -14.37 -7.93 1.88
C GLU A 50 -14.15 -8.14 3.38
N LEU A 51 -12.95 -8.57 3.79
CA LEU A 51 -12.59 -8.74 5.21
C LEU A 51 -12.54 -7.41 5.97
N LYS A 52 -12.01 -6.35 5.35
CA LYS A 52 -11.95 -5.02 5.95
C LYS A 52 -13.34 -4.39 6.12
N THR A 53 -14.17 -4.50 5.09
CA THR A 53 -15.47 -3.82 5.06
C THR A 53 -16.59 -4.64 5.70
N GLY A 54 -16.40 -5.95 5.89
CA GLY A 54 -17.43 -6.89 6.31
C GLY A 54 -18.53 -7.10 5.26
N LYS A 55 -18.37 -6.60 4.03
CA LYS A 55 -19.36 -6.64 2.96
C LYS A 55 -18.80 -7.33 1.73
N ARG A 56 -19.61 -8.22 1.13
CA ARG A 56 -19.29 -8.77 -0.20
C ARG A 56 -19.50 -7.71 -1.27
N MET A 57 -18.48 -7.44 -2.06
CA MET A 57 -18.60 -6.65 -3.28
C MET A 57 -19.14 -7.49 -4.43
N ARG A 58 -20.04 -6.92 -5.22
CA ARG A 58 -20.46 -7.53 -6.50
C ARG A 58 -19.23 -7.58 -7.43
N LEU A 59 -19.05 -8.70 -8.12
CA LEU A 59 -17.86 -8.93 -8.95
C LEU A 59 -17.67 -7.84 -10.01
N PHE A 60 -18.77 -7.38 -10.63
CA PHE A 60 -18.72 -6.33 -11.64
C PHE A 60 -18.27 -4.98 -11.06
N GLU A 61 -18.76 -4.61 -9.89
CA GLU A 61 -18.39 -3.37 -9.20
C GLU A 61 -16.92 -3.41 -8.80
N PHE A 62 -16.49 -4.53 -8.23
CA PHE A 62 -15.08 -4.75 -7.86
C PHE A 62 -14.15 -4.64 -9.07
N ARG A 63 -14.45 -5.32 -10.18
CA ARG A 63 -13.63 -5.26 -11.40
C ARG A 63 -13.52 -3.85 -11.95
N LYS A 64 -14.62 -3.11 -11.99
CA LYS A 64 -14.63 -1.73 -12.45
C LYS A 64 -13.74 -0.81 -11.60
N GLU A 65 -13.77 -0.96 -10.27
CA GLU A 65 -12.91 -0.18 -9.38
C GLU A 65 -11.44 -0.62 -9.48
N LEU A 66 -11.17 -1.91 -9.62
CA LEU A 66 -9.83 -2.45 -9.83
C LEU A 66 -9.21 -1.93 -11.12
N GLU A 67 -9.95 -1.96 -12.24
CA GLU A 67 -9.49 -1.45 -13.53
C GLU A 67 -9.14 0.04 -13.47
N LYS A 68 -9.97 0.86 -12.83
CA LYS A 68 -9.66 2.30 -12.63
C LYS A 68 -8.39 2.51 -11.81
N ALA A 69 -8.19 1.72 -10.75
CA ALA A 69 -7.00 1.82 -9.93
C ALA A 69 -5.74 1.35 -10.69
N MET A 70 -5.86 0.32 -11.53
CA MET A 70 -4.79 -0.15 -12.42
C MET A 70 -4.43 0.90 -13.48
N GLU A 71 -5.42 1.60 -14.03
CA GLU A 71 -5.22 2.69 -14.99
C GLU A 71 -4.38 3.83 -14.38
N VAL A 72 -4.66 4.25 -13.15
CA VAL A 72 -3.87 5.24 -12.41
C VAL A 72 -2.39 4.84 -12.33
N LEU A 73 -2.14 3.54 -12.15
CA LEU A 73 -0.79 2.98 -12.01
C LEU A 73 -0.17 2.57 -13.35
N GLN A 74 -0.84 2.85 -14.48
CA GLN A 74 -0.40 2.38 -15.80
C GLN A 74 -0.01 0.90 -15.77
N MET A 75 -0.86 0.09 -15.15
CA MET A 75 -0.67 -1.35 -14.97
C MET A 75 -1.55 -2.10 -15.96
N ASP A 76 -0.96 -3.04 -16.70
CA ASP A 76 -1.71 -3.85 -17.67
C ASP A 76 -2.81 -4.65 -16.95
N PRO A 77 -4.08 -4.61 -17.41
CA PRO A 77 -5.19 -5.33 -16.79
C PRO A 77 -4.95 -6.83 -16.61
N SER A 78 -4.13 -7.47 -17.45
CA SER A 78 -3.81 -8.90 -17.34
C SER A 78 -3.13 -9.28 -16.03
N TYR A 79 -2.48 -8.33 -15.35
CA TYR A 79 -1.88 -8.58 -14.03
C TYR A 79 -2.91 -8.93 -12.96
N ALA A 80 -4.17 -8.51 -13.12
CA ALA A 80 -5.24 -8.86 -12.19
C ALA A 80 -5.45 -10.37 -12.05
N ASP A 81 -5.24 -11.11 -13.12
CA ASP A 81 -5.45 -12.56 -13.19
C ASP A 81 -4.14 -13.38 -13.01
N ARG A 82 -3.00 -12.71 -12.79
CA ARG A 82 -1.73 -13.35 -12.45
C ARG A 82 -1.60 -13.56 -10.95
N ASP A 83 -0.85 -14.57 -10.56
CA ASP A 83 -0.52 -14.85 -9.16
C ASP A 83 0.22 -13.68 -8.52
N LEU A 84 -0.15 -13.32 -7.31
CA LEU A 84 0.35 -12.16 -6.58
C LEU A 84 1.88 -12.15 -6.54
N ASN A 85 2.47 -11.16 -7.18
CA ASN A 85 3.90 -10.89 -7.27
C ASN A 85 4.75 -11.97 -7.97
N VAL A 86 4.18 -13.09 -8.42
CA VAL A 86 4.93 -14.17 -9.07
C VAL A 86 5.43 -13.73 -10.44
N GLY A 87 6.75 -13.69 -10.59
CA GLY A 87 7.40 -13.26 -11.82
C GLY A 87 7.18 -11.78 -12.17
N PHE A 88 6.77 -10.95 -11.21
CA PHE A 88 6.71 -9.50 -11.38
C PHE A 88 8.10 -8.91 -11.24
N SER A 89 8.42 -7.91 -12.06
CA SER A 89 9.59 -7.05 -11.85
C SER A 89 9.47 -6.24 -10.55
N GLY A 90 10.55 -5.64 -10.07
CA GLY A 90 10.52 -4.78 -8.89
C GLY A 90 9.49 -3.67 -8.98
N GLY A 91 9.43 -2.98 -10.14
CA GLY A 91 8.44 -1.93 -10.38
C GLY A 91 7.00 -2.43 -10.40
N GLU A 92 6.73 -3.59 -10.99
CA GLU A 92 5.41 -4.20 -11.01
C GLU A 92 4.96 -4.66 -9.62
N LYS A 93 5.87 -5.19 -8.79
CA LYS A 93 5.58 -5.52 -7.39
C LYS A 93 5.18 -4.27 -6.60
N LYS A 94 5.90 -3.16 -6.79
CA LYS A 94 5.56 -1.90 -6.12
C LYS A 94 4.23 -1.31 -6.62
N LYS A 95 3.96 -1.36 -7.92
CA LYS A 95 2.64 -1.00 -8.45
C LYS A 95 1.52 -1.87 -7.86
N ALA A 96 1.73 -3.17 -7.70
CA ALA A 96 0.77 -4.08 -7.08
C ALA A 96 0.51 -3.75 -5.59
N GLU A 97 1.52 -3.28 -4.84
CA GLU A 97 1.34 -2.77 -3.48
C GLU A 97 0.51 -1.48 -3.45
N ILE A 98 0.81 -0.52 -4.34
CA ILE A 98 0.02 0.72 -4.42
C ILE A 98 -1.40 0.46 -4.94
N LEU A 99 -1.59 -0.55 -5.79
CA LEU A 99 -2.94 -1.00 -6.18
C LEU A 99 -3.74 -1.49 -4.96
N GLN A 100 -3.11 -2.26 -4.07
CA GLN A 100 -3.73 -2.67 -2.80
C GLN A 100 -4.07 -1.46 -1.94
N LEU A 101 -3.18 -0.48 -1.83
CA LEU A 101 -3.41 0.78 -1.11
C LEU A 101 -4.65 1.52 -1.64
N LEU A 102 -4.76 1.68 -2.96
CA LEU A 102 -5.90 2.34 -3.61
C LEU A 102 -7.23 1.61 -3.39
N MET A 103 -7.20 0.29 -3.35
CA MET A 103 -8.40 -0.53 -3.17
C MET A 103 -8.80 -0.69 -1.71
N LEU A 104 -7.84 -0.73 -0.80
CA LEU A 104 -8.08 -0.93 0.63
C LEU A 104 -8.39 0.37 1.37
N GLU A 105 -7.96 1.51 0.88
CA GLU A 105 -8.19 2.83 1.49
C GLU A 105 -7.92 2.85 3.02
N PRO A 106 -6.71 2.50 3.46
CA PRO A 106 -6.40 2.46 4.90
C PRO A 106 -6.43 3.86 5.53
N SER A 107 -6.61 3.91 6.86
CA SER A 107 -6.57 5.16 7.62
C SER A 107 -5.13 5.61 7.92
N LEU A 108 -4.21 4.65 8.04
CA LEU A 108 -2.77 4.88 8.18
C LEU A 108 -2.02 3.94 7.25
N THR A 109 -1.17 4.54 6.44
CA THR A 109 -0.28 3.84 5.53
C THR A 109 1.18 4.07 5.92
N ILE A 110 1.94 3.00 6.04
CA ILE A 110 3.40 3.05 6.21
C ILE A 110 4.02 2.49 4.94
N LEU A 111 4.81 3.30 4.24
CA LEU A 111 5.53 2.93 3.03
C LEU A 111 7.03 2.83 3.37
N ASP A 112 7.55 1.61 3.32
CA ASP A 112 8.95 1.33 3.65
C ASP A 112 9.76 1.13 2.37
N GLU A 113 10.62 2.11 2.05
CA GLU A 113 11.49 2.14 0.87
C GLU A 113 10.77 1.76 -0.44
N THR A 114 9.56 2.29 -0.64
CA THR A 114 8.71 1.95 -1.79
C THR A 114 9.30 2.42 -3.13
N ASP A 115 10.23 3.36 -3.11
CA ASP A 115 10.95 3.89 -4.26
C ASP A 115 12.31 3.21 -4.51
N SER A 116 12.74 2.31 -3.65
CA SER A 116 14.04 1.64 -3.76
C SER A 116 14.11 0.74 -5.00
N GLY A 117 15.18 0.90 -5.79
CA GLY A 117 15.41 0.11 -7.00
C GLY A 117 14.49 0.41 -8.18
N LEU A 118 13.69 1.46 -8.12
CA LEU A 118 12.81 1.88 -9.21
C LEU A 118 13.51 2.85 -10.16
N ASP A 119 13.18 2.75 -11.46
CA ASP A 119 13.51 3.78 -12.43
C ASP A 119 12.63 5.03 -12.24
N VAL A 120 12.96 6.10 -12.96
CA VAL A 120 12.27 7.40 -12.81
C VAL A 120 10.79 7.32 -13.15
N ASP A 121 10.41 6.54 -14.16
CA ASP A 121 9.03 6.44 -14.62
C ASP A 121 8.19 5.59 -13.64
N ALA A 122 8.77 4.53 -13.07
CA ALA A 122 8.13 3.75 -12.02
C ALA A 122 7.92 4.58 -10.75
N VAL A 123 8.91 5.40 -10.33
CA VAL A 123 8.77 6.32 -9.19
C VAL A 123 7.62 7.31 -9.44
N ARG A 124 7.54 7.92 -10.62
CA ARG A 124 6.44 8.84 -10.98
C ARG A 124 5.08 8.16 -10.89
N THR A 125 4.97 6.94 -11.41
CA THR A 125 3.72 6.18 -11.40
C THR A 125 3.29 5.81 -9.98
N VAL A 126 4.23 5.36 -9.15
CA VAL A 126 4.01 5.06 -7.73
C VAL A 126 3.58 6.31 -6.97
N SER A 127 4.28 7.44 -7.17
CA SER A 127 3.93 8.73 -6.55
C SER A 127 2.53 9.20 -6.96
N ALA A 128 2.15 9.06 -8.25
CA ALA A 128 0.81 9.39 -8.71
C ALA A 128 -0.27 8.52 -8.03
N GLY A 129 0.00 7.23 -7.82
CA GLY A 129 -0.88 6.34 -7.07
C GLY A 129 -1.04 6.75 -5.61
N ILE A 130 0.05 7.11 -4.93
CA ILE A 130 0.03 7.60 -3.55
C ILE A 130 -0.78 8.90 -3.45
N GLU A 131 -0.59 9.83 -4.37
CA GLU A 131 -1.35 11.08 -4.41
C GLU A 131 -2.84 10.84 -4.68
N ALA A 132 -3.18 9.90 -5.56
CA ALA A 132 -4.57 9.50 -5.81
C ALA A 132 -5.22 8.93 -4.53
N TYR A 133 -4.50 8.11 -3.76
CA TYR A 133 -4.93 7.62 -2.46
C TYR A 133 -5.19 8.78 -1.48
N ARG A 134 -4.25 9.71 -1.33
CA ARG A 134 -4.40 10.88 -0.44
C ARG A 134 -5.66 11.71 -0.76
N ARG A 135 -5.89 11.98 -2.04
CA ARG A 135 -7.07 12.73 -2.50
C ARG A 135 -8.38 11.99 -2.24
N LYS A 136 -8.37 10.65 -2.34
CA LYS A 136 -9.57 9.83 -2.23
C LYS A 136 -10.01 9.65 -0.77
N CYS A 137 -9.09 9.35 0.13
CA CYS A 137 -9.45 8.93 1.49
C CYS A 137 -8.88 9.82 2.61
N GLY A 138 -7.93 10.72 2.33
CA GLY A 138 -7.36 11.60 3.35
C GLY A 138 -6.69 10.87 4.52
N GLY A 139 -6.25 9.62 4.31
CA GLY A 139 -5.54 8.83 5.32
C GLY A 139 -4.16 9.39 5.63
N SER A 140 -3.66 9.11 6.83
CA SER A 140 -2.30 9.48 7.23
C SER A 140 -1.27 8.62 6.49
N LEU A 141 -0.15 9.23 6.11
CA LEU A 141 0.91 8.59 5.34
C LEU A 141 2.25 8.81 6.05
N LEU A 142 2.94 7.72 6.36
CA LEU A 142 4.32 7.70 6.83
C LEU A 142 5.18 7.05 5.76
N ILE A 143 6.15 7.80 5.23
CA ILE A 143 7.09 7.30 4.22
C ILE A 143 8.47 7.21 4.85
N ILE A 144 9.08 6.03 4.76
CA ILE A 144 10.48 5.78 5.11
C ILE A 144 11.23 5.69 3.78
N THR A 145 12.16 6.61 3.55
CA THR A 145 12.97 6.63 2.31
C THR A 145 14.32 7.27 2.56
N HIS A 146 15.31 6.87 1.80
CA HIS A 146 16.61 7.51 1.71
C HIS A 146 16.76 8.35 0.42
N SER A 147 15.69 8.48 -0.37
CA SER A 147 15.65 9.20 -1.64
C SER A 147 14.60 10.31 -1.60
N THR A 148 14.95 11.48 -2.13
CA THR A 148 14.02 12.61 -2.25
C THR A 148 13.07 12.49 -3.44
N LYS A 149 13.31 11.58 -4.38
CA LYS A 149 12.56 11.48 -5.65
C LYS A 149 11.07 11.23 -5.46
N ILE A 150 10.71 10.35 -4.53
CA ILE A 150 9.30 10.05 -4.24
C ILE A 150 8.60 11.27 -3.61
N LEU A 151 9.34 12.11 -2.89
CA LEU A 151 8.82 13.28 -2.18
C LEU A 151 8.60 14.49 -3.10
N GLU A 152 9.25 14.54 -4.28
CA GLU A 152 9.13 15.67 -5.21
C GLU A 152 7.69 15.90 -5.70
N SER A 153 6.88 14.85 -5.73
CA SER A 153 5.49 14.89 -6.18
C SER A 153 4.47 14.89 -5.04
N LEU A 154 4.92 14.83 -3.78
CA LEU A 154 4.04 14.69 -2.62
C LEU A 154 4.14 15.93 -1.73
N MET A 155 3.00 16.43 -1.25
CA MET A 155 3.01 17.41 -0.16
C MET A 155 3.40 16.72 1.14
N VAL A 156 4.50 17.15 1.75
CA VAL A 156 5.01 16.64 3.02
C VAL A 156 4.69 17.64 4.12
N ASP A 157 3.97 17.18 5.15
CA ASP A 157 3.60 18.04 6.29
C ASP A 157 4.74 18.13 7.31
N GLN A 158 5.45 17.00 7.55
CA GLN A 158 6.56 16.92 8.51
C GLN A 158 7.65 15.99 7.98
N THR A 159 8.90 16.36 8.25
CA THR A 159 10.07 15.53 7.94
C THR A 159 10.85 15.29 9.22
N HIS A 160 11.17 14.02 9.46
CA HIS A 160 12.03 13.59 10.56
C HIS A 160 13.32 13.01 9.99
N ILE A 161 14.45 13.40 10.57
CA ILE A 161 15.75 12.83 10.21
C ILE A 161 16.21 11.96 11.37
N MET A 162 16.39 10.67 11.09
CA MET A 162 16.88 9.72 12.09
C MET A 162 18.40 9.61 12.01
N VAL A 163 19.09 9.85 13.12
CA VAL A 163 20.55 9.74 13.25
C VAL A 163 20.85 8.84 14.43
N GLU A 164 21.59 7.77 14.21
CA GLU A 164 21.99 6.80 15.26
C GLU A 164 20.80 6.26 16.10
N GLY A 165 19.59 6.16 15.50
CA GLY A 165 18.39 5.65 16.17
C GLY A 165 17.57 6.70 16.92
N GLU A 166 17.96 7.97 16.86
CA GLU A 166 17.23 9.12 17.44
C GLU A 166 16.66 10.03 16.33
N ILE A 167 15.54 10.70 16.63
CA ILE A 167 14.85 11.66 15.74
C ILE A 167 15.15 13.08 16.21
#